data_cdbbf16030b30803ff66dd0d143259c9
#
_entry.id   cdbbf16030b30803ff66dd0d143259c9
#
_cell.length_a   1.000
_cell.length_b   1.000
_cell.length_c   1.000
_cell.angle_alpha   90.00
_cell.angle_beta   90.00
_cell.angle_gamma   90.00
#
_symmetry.space_group_name_H-M   'P 1'
#
loop_
_entity.id
_entity.type
_entity.pdbx_description
1 polymer ?
#
loop_
_entity_poly.entity_id
_entity_poly.type
_entity_poly.pdbx_seq_one_letter_code
_entity_poly.pdbx_strand_id
1 'polypeptide(L)'
;MSATLAPGETRPMPTNPQSEPQSEPQSEPKRGESWGSFLAFLAKLVLAVVLFRTLLFAPFTIPSESMMPLLRNGDFLIAAKWPYGYSRLSLPFAAPLPSGRILANLPERGDVAIFRHPVDDVDYIKRVIGLPGDTVEMRRGRLFLNGRLVPQTEAALLPIPLSANTSCHPAARQRATPEGSVCAYASALETLPNGRSYRVIDLGSGPADDFGPLTVPEGRLFVMGDNRDNSQDSRYPATSQGGVGLLPSDLLVGRASMILFSTDGSAEWAKPWTWFTAARWDRIGDRL
;
A
#
# COMPACT_ATOMS: atom_id res chain seq x y z
N MET A 1 39.54 27.17 109.36
CA MET A 1 38.69 28.32 109.09
C MET A 1 37.67 27.93 108.09
N SER A 2 36.46 27.85 108.49
CA SER A 2 35.28 27.33 107.82
C SER A 2 34.81 28.33 106.73
N ALA A 3 34.47 27.81 105.54
CA ALA A 3 33.70 28.56 104.58
C ALA A 3 32.47 27.73 104.26
N THR A 4 31.31 28.29 104.49
CA THR A 4 29.96 27.80 104.42
C THR A 4 29.51 27.75 102.96
N LEU A 5 28.95 26.62 102.50
CA LEU A 5 28.29 26.42 101.20
C LEU A 5 26.87 26.94 101.29
N ALA A 6 26.44 27.75 100.35
CA ALA A 6 25.07 28.19 100.11
C ALA A 6 24.31 27.21 99.17
N PRO A 7 22.99 27.01 99.30
CA PRO A 7 22.23 26.01 98.54
C PRO A 7 21.90 26.45 97.13
N GLY A 8 21.98 25.46 96.22
CA GLY A 8 21.79 25.60 94.83
C GLY A 8 20.34 25.88 94.40
N GLU A 9 20.27 26.75 93.43
CA GLU A 9 19.10 27.19 92.72
C GLU A 9 18.77 26.18 91.62
N THR A 10 17.65 25.49 91.65
CA THR A 10 17.18 24.57 90.63
C THR A 10 16.53 25.37 89.46
N ARG A 11 17.18 25.37 88.29
CA ARG A 11 16.56 25.86 87.10
C ARG A 11 15.53 24.84 86.57
N PRO A 12 14.34 25.28 86.07
CA PRO A 12 13.40 24.40 85.38
C PRO A 12 13.88 24.09 83.99
N MET A 13 13.80 22.84 83.53
CA MET A 13 14.04 22.38 82.20
C MET A 13 13.02 22.99 81.24
N PRO A 14 13.47 23.33 79.96
CA PRO A 14 12.56 23.80 78.97
C PRO A 14 11.71 22.62 78.47
N THR A 15 10.40 22.77 78.47
CA THR A 15 9.46 21.85 77.86
C THR A 15 9.62 21.88 76.34
N ASN A 16 9.90 20.71 75.78
CA ASN A 16 9.95 20.46 74.36
C ASN A 16 8.57 20.73 73.72
N PRO A 17 8.44 21.57 72.68
CA PRO A 17 7.17 21.73 71.97
C PRO A 17 6.87 20.44 71.26
N GLN A 18 5.68 19.90 71.51
CA GLN A 18 5.12 18.73 70.87
C GLN A 18 5.16 18.93 69.36
N SER A 19 5.84 18.03 68.68
CA SER A 19 5.78 17.87 67.24
C SER A 19 4.35 17.55 66.82
N GLU A 20 3.72 18.49 66.12
CA GLU A 20 2.46 18.23 65.42
C GLU A 20 2.64 17.04 64.47
N PRO A 21 1.70 16.09 64.45
CA PRO A 21 1.74 14.99 63.48
C PRO A 21 1.58 15.58 62.08
N GLN A 22 2.66 15.50 61.26
CA GLN A 22 2.57 15.77 59.82
C GLN A 22 1.55 14.82 59.24
N SER A 23 0.44 15.36 58.72
CA SER A 23 -0.52 14.64 57.95
C SER A 23 0.17 14.13 56.68
N GLU A 24 0.41 12.80 56.61
CA GLU A 24 0.85 12.15 55.38
C GLU A 24 -0.13 12.54 54.25
N PRO A 25 0.37 12.90 53.07
CA PRO A 25 -0.51 13.16 51.93
C PRO A 25 -1.24 11.85 51.64
N GLN A 26 -2.55 11.87 51.88
CA GLN A 26 -3.43 10.77 51.48
C GLN A 26 -3.25 10.57 49.97
N SER A 27 -2.62 9.46 49.58
CA SER A 27 -2.58 9.02 48.21
C SER A 27 -4.01 8.84 47.73
N GLU A 28 -4.47 9.74 46.86
CA GLU A 28 -5.77 9.56 46.19
C GLU A 28 -5.82 8.16 45.60
N PRO A 29 -6.90 7.40 45.84
CA PRO A 29 -7.05 6.08 45.27
C PRO A 29 -6.99 6.26 43.72
N LYS A 30 -6.00 5.66 43.08
CA LYS A 30 -5.94 5.55 41.60
C LYS A 30 -7.30 5.02 41.19
N ARG A 31 -8.06 5.89 40.51
CA ARG A 31 -9.39 5.60 39.97
C ARG A 31 -9.21 4.34 39.11
N GLY A 32 -9.61 3.18 39.63
CA GLY A 32 -9.50 1.92 38.90
C GLY A 32 -10.14 2.11 37.56
N GLU A 33 -9.38 1.81 36.50
CA GLU A 33 -9.87 1.89 35.13
C GLU A 33 -11.14 1.04 35.04
N SER A 34 -12.30 1.71 34.98
CA SER A 34 -13.56 1.00 34.90
C SER A 34 -13.65 0.32 33.54
N TRP A 35 -14.24 -0.86 33.48
CA TRP A 35 -14.53 -1.55 32.22
C TRP A 35 -15.22 -0.63 31.21
N GLY A 36 -16.01 0.35 31.65
CA GLY A 36 -16.60 1.37 30.80
C GLY A 36 -15.57 2.28 30.14
N SER A 37 -14.53 2.70 30.88
CA SER A 37 -13.43 3.51 30.30
C SER A 37 -12.64 2.73 29.27
N PHE A 38 -12.35 1.45 29.53
CA PHE A 38 -11.68 0.57 28.60
C PHE A 38 -12.50 0.35 27.32
N LEU A 39 -13.79 0.05 27.44
CA LEU A 39 -14.69 -0.11 26.28
C LEU A 39 -14.82 1.18 25.47
N ALA A 40 -14.90 2.34 26.14
CA ALA A 40 -14.94 3.63 25.47
C ALA A 40 -13.63 3.92 24.73
N PHE A 41 -12.47 3.58 25.29
CA PHE A 41 -11.18 3.67 24.63
C PHE A 41 -11.14 2.76 23.38
N LEU A 42 -11.54 1.51 23.52
CA LEU A 42 -11.59 0.55 22.42
C LEU A 42 -12.52 1.03 21.28
N ALA A 43 -13.69 1.54 21.62
CA ALA A 43 -14.64 2.09 20.66
C ALA A 43 -14.05 3.30 19.89
N LYS A 44 -13.36 4.21 20.59
CA LYS A 44 -12.66 5.35 19.96
C LYS A 44 -11.53 4.87 19.06
N LEU A 45 -10.75 3.87 19.48
CA LEU A 45 -9.67 3.29 18.68
C LEU A 45 -10.22 2.65 17.40
N VAL A 46 -11.26 1.83 17.52
CA VAL A 46 -11.92 1.21 16.37
C VAL A 46 -12.45 2.28 15.40
N LEU A 47 -13.13 3.30 15.93
CA LEU A 47 -13.63 4.41 15.14
C LEU A 47 -12.49 5.14 14.41
N ALA A 48 -11.38 5.43 15.11
CA ALA A 48 -10.21 6.07 14.50
C ALA A 48 -9.62 5.23 13.38
N VAL A 49 -9.46 3.92 13.57
CA VAL A 49 -8.97 2.99 12.56
C VAL A 49 -9.91 2.93 11.34
N VAL A 50 -11.23 2.86 11.59
CA VAL A 50 -12.24 2.85 10.52
C VAL A 50 -12.18 4.15 9.73
N LEU A 51 -12.14 5.30 10.39
CA LEU A 51 -12.03 6.61 9.73
C LEU A 51 -10.72 6.71 8.92
N PHE A 52 -9.60 6.32 9.51
CA PHE A 52 -8.30 6.33 8.81
C PHE A 52 -8.33 5.46 7.55
N ARG A 53 -8.81 4.21 7.68
CA ARG A 53 -8.90 3.26 6.55
C ARG A 53 -9.92 3.69 5.50
N THR A 54 -10.97 4.39 5.90
CA THR A 54 -12.02 4.86 4.98
C THR A 54 -11.58 6.09 4.20
N LEU A 55 -10.97 7.06 4.89
CA LEU A 55 -10.72 8.39 4.32
C LEU A 55 -9.32 8.55 3.75
N LEU A 56 -8.32 7.89 4.35
CA LEU A 56 -6.93 8.15 3.99
C LEU A 56 -6.32 6.99 3.21
N PHE A 57 -6.04 5.89 3.89
CA PHE A 57 -5.22 4.82 3.34
C PHE A 57 -5.80 3.45 3.58
N ALA A 58 -5.61 2.56 2.61
CA ALA A 58 -5.91 1.16 2.78
C ALA A 58 -4.69 0.30 2.38
N PRO A 59 -4.34 -0.72 3.17
CA PRO A 59 -3.30 -1.68 2.81
C PRO A 59 -3.83 -2.67 1.78
N PHE A 60 -2.96 -3.06 0.83
CA PHE A 60 -3.22 -4.08 -0.19
C PHE A 60 -2.00 -4.98 -0.34
N THR A 61 -2.25 -6.23 -0.70
CA THR A 61 -1.23 -7.23 -1.01
C THR A 61 -1.17 -7.49 -2.50
N ILE A 62 0.00 -7.77 -3.03
CA ILE A 62 0.22 -8.07 -4.45
C ILE A 62 0.42 -9.58 -4.63
N PRO A 63 -0.59 -10.31 -5.13
CA PRO A 63 -0.49 -11.75 -5.35
C PRO A 63 -0.13 -12.12 -6.79
N SER A 64 0.08 -11.14 -7.69
CA SER A 64 0.27 -11.40 -9.12
C SER A 64 1.46 -10.65 -9.71
N GLU A 65 1.97 -11.17 -10.82
CA GLU A 65 3.13 -10.62 -11.54
C GLU A 65 2.76 -9.60 -12.62
N SER A 66 1.46 -9.28 -12.79
CA SER A 66 0.99 -8.44 -13.90
C SER A 66 1.52 -7.00 -13.88
N MET A 67 1.99 -6.52 -12.71
CA MET A 67 2.58 -5.20 -12.54
C MET A 67 4.11 -5.24 -12.37
N MET A 68 4.74 -6.39 -12.61
CA MET A 68 6.21 -6.44 -12.67
C MET A 68 6.73 -5.53 -13.80
N PRO A 69 7.83 -4.86 -13.60
CA PRO A 69 8.78 -4.95 -12.49
C PRO A 69 8.44 -4.05 -11.31
N LEU A 70 7.49 -3.12 -11.47
CA LEU A 70 7.17 -2.14 -10.44
C LEU A 70 6.71 -2.82 -9.14
N LEU A 71 5.75 -3.74 -9.25
CA LEU A 71 5.22 -4.51 -8.12
C LEU A 71 5.54 -5.99 -8.31
N ARG A 72 5.90 -6.65 -7.20
CA ARG A 72 6.25 -8.07 -7.16
C ARG A 72 5.34 -8.84 -6.21
N ASN A 73 5.21 -10.12 -6.42
CA ASN A 73 4.53 -10.99 -5.46
C ASN A 73 5.15 -10.84 -4.07
N GLY A 74 4.30 -10.65 -3.06
CA GLY A 74 4.73 -10.41 -1.68
C GLY A 74 4.97 -8.94 -1.32
N ASP A 75 4.71 -8.00 -2.22
CA ASP A 75 4.64 -6.58 -1.88
C ASP A 75 3.32 -6.28 -1.14
N PHE A 76 3.44 -5.52 -0.05
CA PHE A 76 2.34 -4.92 0.69
C PHE A 76 2.40 -3.42 0.47
N LEU A 77 1.40 -2.87 -0.15
CA LEU A 77 1.37 -1.45 -0.48
C LEU A 77 0.25 -0.72 0.26
N ILE A 78 0.37 0.58 0.29
CA ILE A 78 -0.66 1.48 0.77
C ILE A 78 -1.28 2.23 -0.40
N ALA A 79 -2.61 2.24 -0.46
CA ALA A 79 -3.38 3.01 -1.42
C ALA A 79 -3.95 4.26 -0.78
N ALA A 80 -3.73 5.41 -1.42
CA ALA A 80 -4.39 6.67 -1.08
C ALA A 80 -5.78 6.72 -1.72
N LYS A 81 -6.81 7.03 -0.93
CA LYS A 81 -8.19 7.05 -1.42
C LYS A 81 -8.63 8.43 -1.92
N TRP A 82 -8.17 9.49 -1.28
CA TRP A 82 -8.56 10.87 -1.62
C TRP A 82 -8.27 11.32 -3.06
N PRO A 83 -7.23 10.79 -3.79
CA PRO A 83 -6.96 11.27 -5.14
C PRO A 83 -8.14 11.05 -6.10
N TYR A 84 -8.90 9.97 -5.91
CA TYR A 84 -10.02 9.64 -6.78
C TYR A 84 -11.38 9.95 -6.16
N GLY A 85 -11.41 10.46 -4.91
CA GLY A 85 -12.62 10.67 -4.13
C GLY A 85 -13.19 9.37 -3.53
N TYR A 86 -14.39 9.45 -2.95
CA TYR A 86 -14.95 8.40 -2.10
C TYR A 86 -16.20 7.77 -2.72
N SER A 87 -16.30 6.46 -2.65
CA SER A 87 -17.45 5.67 -3.07
C SER A 87 -17.79 4.64 -1.99
N ARG A 88 -18.83 3.83 -2.23
CA ARG A 88 -19.13 2.67 -1.36
C ARG A 88 -17.92 1.75 -1.14
N LEU A 89 -17.00 1.67 -2.12
CA LEU A 89 -15.77 0.86 -2.03
C LEU A 89 -14.71 1.48 -1.11
N SER A 90 -14.89 2.73 -0.70
CA SER A 90 -14.01 3.38 0.29
C SER A 90 -14.32 2.94 1.71
N LEU A 91 -15.54 2.48 1.98
CA LEU A 91 -15.97 1.99 3.29
C LEU A 91 -15.56 0.53 3.52
N PRO A 92 -15.27 0.12 4.76
CA PRO A 92 -15.14 -1.27 5.08
C PRO A 92 -16.48 -1.99 4.82
N PHE A 93 -16.38 -3.25 4.34
CA PHE A 93 -17.54 -4.10 4.02
C PHE A 93 -18.46 -3.58 2.91
N ALA A 94 -17.97 -2.67 2.03
CA ALA A 94 -18.74 -2.10 0.93
C ALA A 94 -20.17 -1.71 1.35
N ALA A 95 -20.28 -0.83 2.36
CA ALA A 95 -21.57 -0.42 2.93
C ALA A 95 -22.58 -0.07 1.82
N PRO A 96 -23.88 -0.35 2.01
CA PRO A 96 -24.92 -0.11 1.02
C PRO A 96 -25.21 1.38 0.86
N LEU A 97 -24.28 2.12 0.27
CA LEU A 97 -24.45 3.50 -0.11
C LEU A 97 -24.98 3.60 -1.55
N PRO A 98 -25.66 4.68 -1.90
CA PRO A 98 -26.05 4.94 -3.28
C PRO A 98 -24.86 4.85 -4.24
N SER A 99 -25.12 4.46 -5.48
CA SER A 99 -24.12 4.47 -6.56
C SER A 99 -23.60 5.89 -6.78
N GLY A 100 -22.30 6.00 -7.09
CA GLY A 100 -21.65 7.26 -7.36
C GLY A 100 -20.43 7.51 -6.48
N ARG A 101 -19.80 8.64 -6.68
CA ARG A 101 -18.54 9.02 -6.01
C ARG A 101 -18.62 10.46 -5.52
N ILE A 102 -18.25 10.69 -4.27
CA ILE A 102 -18.15 12.02 -3.66
C ILE A 102 -16.74 12.54 -3.92
N LEU A 103 -16.60 13.84 -4.28
CA LEU A 103 -15.32 14.46 -4.65
C LEU A 103 -14.60 13.66 -5.76
N ALA A 104 -15.38 13.24 -6.76
CA ALA A 104 -14.88 12.45 -7.86
C ALA A 104 -13.80 13.19 -8.65
N ASN A 105 -12.62 12.59 -8.78
CA ASN A 105 -11.58 13.03 -9.69
C ASN A 105 -11.15 11.86 -10.57
N LEU A 106 -10.85 12.16 -11.82
CA LEU A 106 -10.23 11.18 -12.71
C LEU A 106 -8.78 10.93 -12.28
N PRO A 107 -8.27 9.70 -12.46
CA PRO A 107 -6.86 9.42 -12.32
C PRO A 107 -6.02 10.26 -13.29
N GLU A 108 -4.78 10.51 -12.94
CA GLU A 108 -3.80 10.98 -13.91
C GLU A 108 -3.30 9.81 -14.76
N ARG A 109 -2.99 10.11 -16.02
CA ARG A 109 -2.36 9.12 -16.90
C ARG A 109 -1.02 8.65 -16.32
N GLY A 110 -0.85 7.34 -16.21
CA GLY A 110 0.32 6.72 -15.59
C GLY A 110 0.13 6.40 -14.10
N ASP A 111 -0.97 6.81 -13.46
CA ASP A 111 -1.27 6.37 -12.10
C ASP A 111 -1.40 4.84 -12.03
N VAL A 112 -0.89 4.26 -10.97
CA VAL A 112 -1.15 2.86 -10.64
C VAL A 112 -2.42 2.80 -9.79
N ALA A 113 -3.51 2.37 -10.39
CA ALA A 113 -4.84 2.37 -9.79
C ALA A 113 -5.20 1.00 -9.23
N ILE A 114 -5.76 1.01 -8.02
CA ILE A 114 -6.44 -0.14 -7.43
C ILE A 114 -7.93 0.06 -7.67
N PHE A 115 -8.58 -0.98 -8.14
CA PHE A 115 -9.98 -0.96 -8.49
C PHE A 115 -10.65 -2.31 -8.26
N ARG A 116 -11.96 -2.32 -8.10
CA ARG A 116 -12.76 -3.53 -8.06
C ARG A 116 -12.94 -4.07 -9.48
N HIS A 117 -12.64 -5.36 -9.68
CA HIS A 117 -12.81 -5.99 -10.99
C HIS A 117 -14.28 -5.92 -11.44
N PRO A 118 -14.57 -5.59 -12.73
CA PRO A 118 -15.94 -5.34 -13.18
C PRO A 118 -16.88 -6.55 -13.07
N VAL A 119 -16.34 -7.77 -13.08
CA VAL A 119 -17.11 -9.02 -13.02
C VAL A 119 -16.94 -9.71 -11.68
N ASP A 120 -15.69 -9.82 -11.20
CA ASP A 120 -15.38 -10.44 -9.93
C ASP A 120 -15.39 -9.38 -8.81
N ASP A 121 -15.82 -9.75 -7.61
CA ASP A 121 -15.79 -8.83 -6.46
C ASP A 121 -14.42 -8.89 -5.75
N VAL A 122 -13.32 -8.74 -6.53
CA VAL A 122 -11.93 -8.75 -6.06
C VAL A 122 -11.18 -7.52 -6.52
N ASP A 123 -10.16 -7.12 -5.76
CA ASP A 123 -9.36 -5.94 -6.08
C ASP A 123 -8.26 -6.29 -7.08
N TYR A 124 -8.18 -5.51 -8.16
CA TYR A 124 -7.13 -5.55 -9.17
C TYR A 124 -6.28 -4.29 -9.09
N ILE A 125 -5.07 -4.40 -9.63
CA ILE A 125 -4.13 -3.28 -9.74
C ILE A 125 -3.57 -3.22 -11.15
N LYS A 126 -3.66 -2.05 -11.81
CA LYS A 126 -3.13 -1.79 -13.16
C LYS A 126 -2.74 -0.32 -13.29
N ARG A 127 -1.99 -0.02 -14.34
CA ARG A 127 -1.61 1.35 -14.70
C ARG A 127 -2.68 1.97 -15.61
N VAL A 128 -3.07 3.21 -15.31
CA VAL A 128 -4.00 3.98 -16.14
C VAL A 128 -3.27 4.51 -17.37
N ILE A 129 -3.72 4.08 -18.54
CA ILE A 129 -3.14 4.44 -19.85
C ILE A 129 -4.06 5.40 -20.61
N GLY A 130 -5.33 5.07 -20.74
CA GLY A 130 -6.32 5.87 -21.47
C GLY A 130 -7.35 6.49 -20.53
N LEU A 131 -7.63 7.76 -20.73
CA LEU A 131 -8.66 8.54 -20.07
C LEU A 131 -9.86 8.72 -21.02
N PRO A 132 -11.05 9.13 -20.53
CA PRO A 132 -12.20 9.44 -21.40
C PRO A 132 -11.80 10.33 -22.58
N GLY A 133 -12.22 9.96 -23.79
CA GLY A 133 -11.89 10.63 -25.03
C GLY A 133 -10.59 10.19 -25.71
N ASP A 134 -9.69 9.47 -25.01
CA ASP A 134 -8.48 8.96 -25.64
C ASP A 134 -8.76 7.79 -26.57
N THR A 135 -7.97 7.69 -27.62
CA THR A 135 -7.91 6.50 -28.49
C THR A 135 -6.65 5.72 -28.17
N VAL A 136 -6.81 4.46 -27.77
CA VAL A 136 -5.73 3.54 -27.41
C VAL A 136 -5.62 2.45 -28.47
N GLU A 137 -4.40 2.15 -28.87
CA GLU A 137 -4.10 1.12 -29.85
C GLU A 137 -2.75 0.47 -29.55
N MET A 138 -2.63 -0.84 -29.80
CA MET A 138 -1.37 -1.56 -29.82
C MET A 138 -1.08 -2.03 -31.24
N ARG A 139 0.15 -1.86 -31.68
CA ARG A 139 0.64 -2.40 -32.95
C ARG A 139 1.99 -3.07 -32.72
N ARG A 140 2.04 -4.36 -32.91
CA ARG A 140 3.25 -5.17 -32.68
C ARG A 140 3.92 -4.88 -31.35
N GLY A 141 3.16 -4.94 -30.26
CA GLY A 141 3.60 -4.69 -28.90
C GLY A 141 3.88 -3.22 -28.53
N ARG A 142 3.70 -2.27 -29.48
CA ARG A 142 3.95 -0.85 -29.25
C ARG A 142 2.64 -0.08 -28.99
N LEU A 143 2.65 0.71 -27.92
CA LEU A 143 1.50 1.52 -27.54
C LEU A 143 1.38 2.79 -28.38
N PHE A 144 0.21 3.02 -28.93
CA PHE A 144 -0.20 4.27 -29.57
C PHE A 144 -1.32 4.91 -28.75
N LEU A 145 -1.20 6.21 -28.54
CA LEU A 145 -2.18 7.01 -27.82
C LEU A 145 -2.56 8.23 -28.66
N ASN A 146 -3.84 8.35 -28.95
CA ASN A 146 -4.37 9.41 -29.84
C ASN A 146 -3.65 9.45 -31.20
N GLY A 147 -3.40 8.27 -31.77
CA GLY A 147 -2.71 8.11 -33.05
C GLY A 147 -1.20 8.34 -33.01
N ARG A 148 -0.63 8.67 -31.85
CA ARG A 148 0.82 8.91 -31.70
C ARG A 148 1.48 7.74 -30.98
N LEU A 149 2.61 7.27 -31.52
CA LEU A 149 3.44 6.27 -30.87
C LEU A 149 3.94 6.80 -29.51
N VAL A 150 3.69 6.03 -28.45
CA VAL A 150 4.30 6.31 -27.14
C VAL A 150 5.78 5.95 -27.21
N PRO A 151 6.68 6.90 -26.90
CA PRO A 151 8.12 6.65 -26.91
C PRO A 151 8.48 5.49 -25.98
N GLN A 152 9.28 4.57 -26.51
CA GLN A 152 9.76 3.41 -25.78
C GLN A 152 11.25 3.25 -26.09
N THR A 153 12.07 3.23 -25.04
CA THR A 153 13.51 3.02 -25.15
C THR A 153 13.85 1.65 -24.59
N GLU A 154 14.50 0.82 -25.37
CA GLU A 154 15.01 -0.47 -24.88
C GLU A 154 15.91 -0.24 -23.65
N ALA A 155 15.73 -1.06 -22.65
CA ALA A 155 16.52 -1.04 -21.44
C ALA A 155 17.33 -2.34 -21.34
N ALA A 156 18.37 -2.31 -20.50
CA ALA A 156 19.11 -3.52 -20.19
C ALA A 156 18.19 -4.62 -19.64
N LEU A 157 18.59 -5.87 -19.82
CA LEU A 157 17.88 -7.00 -19.22
C LEU A 157 17.69 -6.75 -17.72
N LEU A 158 16.47 -6.90 -17.27
CA LEU A 158 16.08 -6.68 -15.88
C LEU A 158 16.23 -7.97 -15.08
N PRO A 159 17.18 -8.06 -14.15
CA PRO A 159 17.30 -9.21 -13.27
C PRO A 159 16.27 -9.13 -12.15
N ILE A 160 15.43 -10.14 -12.01
CA ILE A 160 14.50 -10.30 -10.90
C ILE A 160 14.93 -11.55 -10.12
N PRO A 161 15.27 -11.43 -8.81
CA PRO A 161 15.66 -12.57 -8.00
C PRO A 161 14.55 -13.63 -7.93
N LEU A 162 14.93 -14.88 -8.10
CA LEU A 162 14.07 -16.03 -7.81
C LEU A 162 13.85 -16.13 -6.30
N SER A 163 12.65 -16.47 -5.91
CA SER A 163 12.31 -16.64 -4.49
C SER A 163 11.14 -17.60 -4.33
N ALA A 164 10.74 -17.88 -3.10
CA ALA A 164 9.63 -18.80 -2.82
C ALA A 164 8.30 -18.35 -3.45
N ASN A 165 8.10 -17.04 -3.66
CA ASN A 165 6.90 -16.47 -4.28
C ASN A 165 7.14 -15.86 -5.67
N THR A 166 8.32 -16.07 -6.27
CA THR A 166 8.65 -15.54 -7.62
C THR A 166 9.29 -16.64 -8.44
N SER A 167 8.65 -17.03 -9.52
CA SER A 167 9.13 -18.02 -10.48
C SER A 167 9.61 -17.35 -11.78
N CYS A 168 10.45 -18.06 -12.53
CA CYS A 168 10.86 -17.59 -13.85
C CYS A 168 9.79 -17.89 -14.91
N HIS A 169 9.35 -16.86 -15.62
CA HIS A 169 8.55 -17.08 -16.80
C HIS A 169 9.40 -17.78 -17.88
N PRO A 170 8.84 -18.72 -18.69
CA PRO A 170 9.61 -19.45 -19.72
C PRO A 170 10.34 -18.55 -20.73
N ALA A 171 9.80 -17.36 -21.02
CA ALA A 171 10.45 -16.38 -21.90
C ALA A 171 11.60 -15.61 -21.25
N ALA A 172 11.76 -15.67 -19.92
CA ALA A 172 12.88 -15.04 -19.23
C ALA A 172 14.14 -15.91 -19.30
N ARG A 173 15.30 -15.27 -19.24
CA ARG A 173 16.58 -16.00 -19.17
C ARG A 173 16.99 -16.20 -17.71
N GLN A 174 16.94 -17.44 -17.23
CA GLN A 174 17.47 -17.74 -15.91
C GLN A 174 19.00 -17.68 -15.90
N ARG A 175 19.56 -17.01 -14.89
CA ARG A 175 21.02 -16.87 -14.69
C ARG A 175 21.35 -17.11 -13.23
N ALA A 176 22.47 -17.76 -12.99
CA ALA A 176 23.07 -17.83 -11.66
C ALA A 176 23.88 -16.57 -11.38
N THR A 177 23.77 -16.04 -10.16
CA THR A 177 24.57 -14.93 -9.64
C THR A 177 25.20 -15.36 -8.31
N PRO A 178 26.21 -14.65 -7.79
CA PRO A 178 26.78 -14.96 -6.47
C PRO A 178 25.73 -14.95 -5.34
N GLU A 179 24.69 -14.10 -5.49
CA GLU A 179 23.62 -13.93 -4.49
C GLU A 179 22.46 -14.93 -4.69
N GLY A 180 22.49 -15.76 -5.75
CA GLY A 180 21.42 -16.70 -6.08
C GLY A 180 21.05 -16.73 -7.56
N SER A 181 19.88 -17.25 -7.86
CA SER A 181 19.37 -17.29 -9.23
C SER A 181 18.46 -16.10 -9.53
N VAL A 182 18.59 -15.55 -10.74
CA VAL A 182 17.75 -14.45 -11.21
C VAL A 182 17.08 -14.81 -12.54
N CYS A 183 15.90 -14.25 -12.78
CA CYS A 183 15.23 -14.24 -14.08
C CYS A 183 15.53 -12.91 -14.75
N ALA A 184 16.22 -12.94 -15.90
CA ALA A 184 16.51 -11.76 -16.68
C ALA A 184 15.44 -11.56 -17.76
N TYR A 185 14.67 -10.48 -17.63
CA TYR A 185 13.58 -10.11 -18.53
C TYR A 185 14.02 -9.04 -19.53
N ALA A 186 13.55 -9.16 -20.77
CA ALA A 186 13.58 -8.05 -21.71
C ALA A 186 12.67 -6.94 -21.18
N SER A 187 13.16 -5.70 -21.20
CA SER A 187 12.41 -4.58 -20.65
C SER A 187 12.65 -3.31 -21.45
N ALA A 188 11.70 -2.40 -21.38
CA ALA A 188 11.80 -1.09 -22.01
C ALA A 188 11.25 -0.01 -21.07
N LEU A 189 11.68 1.23 -21.28
CA LEU A 189 11.16 2.40 -20.61
C LEU A 189 10.15 3.07 -21.54
N GLU A 190 8.89 3.12 -21.15
CA GLU A 190 7.84 3.88 -21.84
C GLU A 190 7.68 5.26 -21.22
N THR A 191 7.46 6.27 -22.05
CA THR A 191 7.22 7.65 -21.60
C THR A 191 5.90 8.15 -22.16
N LEU A 192 4.94 8.35 -21.28
CA LEU A 192 3.61 8.87 -21.59
C LEU A 192 3.64 10.36 -21.97
N PRO A 193 2.62 10.89 -22.68
CA PRO A 193 2.59 12.28 -23.10
C PRO A 193 2.68 13.32 -21.99
N ASN A 194 2.35 12.96 -20.75
CA ASN A 194 2.50 13.81 -19.58
C ASN A 194 3.91 13.77 -18.95
N GLY A 195 4.87 13.10 -19.60
CA GLY A 195 6.25 12.97 -19.14
C GLY A 195 6.51 11.86 -18.12
N ARG A 196 5.47 11.15 -17.64
CA ARG A 196 5.68 10.01 -16.75
C ARG A 196 6.32 8.86 -17.51
N SER A 197 7.41 8.34 -16.96
CA SER A 197 8.13 7.18 -17.50
C SER A 197 8.05 6.01 -16.53
N TYR A 198 7.89 4.82 -17.06
CA TYR A 198 7.86 3.58 -16.29
C TYR A 198 8.40 2.43 -17.10
N ARG A 199 8.91 1.42 -16.42
CA ARG A 199 9.48 0.24 -17.06
C ARG A 199 8.40 -0.79 -17.34
N VAL A 200 8.42 -1.36 -18.54
CA VAL A 200 7.57 -2.47 -18.96
C VAL A 200 8.39 -3.71 -19.25
N ILE A 201 7.79 -4.87 -19.04
CA ILE A 201 8.31 -6.18 -19.45
C ILE A 201 7.53 -6.63 -20.68
N ASP A 202 8.28 -7.06 -21.70
CA ASP A 202 7.80 -7.69 -22.91
C ASP A 202 8.36 -9.12 -22.96
N LEU A 203 7.50 -10.12 -23.03
CA LEU A 203 7.87 -11.53 -23.02
C LEU A 203 7.94 -12.12 -24.45
N GLY A 204 7.70 -11.31 -25.47
CA GLY A 204 7.70 -11.67 -26.88
C GLY A 204 6.33 -11.48 -27.51
N SER A 205 6.09 -12.13 -28.65
CA SER A 205 4.82 -11.94 -29.37
C SER A 205 3.64 -12.57 -28.64
N GLY A 206 2.64 -11.75 -28.36
CA GLY A 206 1.44 -12.12 -27.64
C GLY A 206 0.14 -11.74 -28.37
N PRO A 207 -1.01 -12.30 -28.00
CA PRO A 207 -2.30 -12.05 -28.66
C PRO A 207 -2.78 -10.59 -28.49
N ALA A 208 -2.25 -9.85 -27.52
CA ALA A 208 -2.63 -8.47 -27.26
C ALA A 208 -1.62 -7.43 -27.81
N ASP A 209 -0.66 -7.88 -28.62
CA ASP A 209 0.30 -7.00 -29.31
C ASP A 209 -0.35 -6.17 -30.40
N ASP A 210 -1.44 -6.66 -30.96
CA ASP A 210 -2.28 -5.92 -31.89
C ASP A 210 -3.68 -5.78 -31.29
N PHE A 211 -4.04 -4.54 -30.94
CA PHE A 211 -5.30 -4.20 -30.29
C PHE A 211 -5.80 -2.83 -30.73
N GLY A 212 -7.10 -2.70 -30.92
CA GLY A 212 -7.75 -1.42 -31.22
C GLY A 212 -7.67 -1.03 -32.69
N PRO A 213 -7.77 0.27 -33.02
CA PRO A 213 -7.93 1.40 -32.10
C PRO A 213 -9.27 1.39 -31.36
N LEU A 214 -9.24 1.75 -30.07
CA LEU A 214 -10.42 1.84 -29.23
C LEU A 214 -10.47 3.22 -28.55
N THR A 215 -11.59 3.96 -28.74
CA THR A 215 -11.82 5.21 -28.03
C THR A 215 -12.44 4.93 -26.68
N VAL A 216 -11.86 5.49 -25.61
CA VAL A 216 -12.33 5.35 -24.24
C VAL A 216 -13.56 6.22 -24.02
N PRO A 217 -14.73 5.64 -23.71
CA PRO A 217 -15.94 6.41 -23.48
C PRO A 217 -15.89 7.21 -22.17
N GLU A 218 -16.81 8.17 -22.01
CA GLU A 218 -17.04 8.87 -20.75
C GLU A 218 -17.33 7.89 -19.60
N GLY A 219 -16.77 8.19 -18.43
CA GLY A 219 -16.89 7.34 -17.24
C GLY A 219 -16.13 6.02 -17.30
N ARG A 220 -15.29 5.82 -18.32
CA ARG A 220 -14.45 4.62 -18.47
C ARG A 220 -12.98 5.00 -18.47
N LEU A 221 -12.15 4.00 -18.17
CA LEU A 221 -10.69 4.09 -18.19
C LEU A 221 -10.12 2.89 -18.96
N PHE A 222 -8.99 3.10 -19.60
CA PHE A 222 -8.20 2.01 -20.18
C PHE A 222 -6.97 1.78 -19.31
N VAL A 223 -6.85 0.58 -18.77
CA VAL A 223 -5.78 0.20 -17.85
C VAL A 223 -4.95 -0.95 -18.41
N MET A 224 -3.64 -0.94 -18.16
CA MET A 224 -2.72 -1.99 -18.59
C MET A 224 -1.80 -2.43 -17.46
N GLY A 225 -1.32 -3.68 -17.53
CA GLY A 225 -0.23 -4.13 -16.70
C GLY A 225 1.13 -3.68 -17.23
N ASP A 226 2.10 -3.49 -16.34
CA ASP A 226 3.48 -3.19 -16.72
C ASP A 226 4.19 -4.44 -17.26
N ASN A 227 3.75 -5.65 -16.87
CA ASN A 227 4.14 -6.93 -17.47
C ASN A 227 3.16 -7.25 -18.61
N ARG A 228 3.44 -6.73 -19.78
CA ARG A 228 2.55 -6.62 -20.94
C ARG A 228 1.89 -7.94 -21.32
N ASP A 229 2.66 -9.01 -21.44
CA ASP A 229 2.17 -10.30 -21.91
C ASP A 229 1.66 -11.19 -20.78
N ASN A 230 1.95 -10.82 -19.52
CA ASN A 230 1.46 -11.50 -18.33
C ASN A 230 0.42 -10.64 -17.59
N SER A 231 -0.49 -9.98 -18.32
CA SER A 231 -1.52 -9.13 -17.75
C SER A 231 -2.86 -9.31 -18.43
N GLN A 232 -3.85 -9.71 -17.65
CA GLN A 232 -5.26 -9.64 -18.01
C GLN A 232 -5.76 -8.23 -17.70
N ASP A 233 -5.91 -7.38 -18.71
CA ASP A 233 -6.21 -5.96 -18.56
C ASP A 233 -7.25 -5.46 -19.57
N SER A 234 -7.28 -4.16 -19.87
CA SER A 234 -8.30 -3.59 -20.77
C SER A 234 -8.19 -4.04 -22.23
N ARG A 235 -7.10 -4.67 -22.62
CA ARG A 235 -6.95 -5.26 -23.96
C ARG A 235 -7.80 -6.53 -24.15
N TYR A 236 -8.25 -7.13 -23.06
CA TYR A 236 -9.10 -8.32 -23.06
C TYR A 236 -10.50 -7.97 -22.55
N PRO A 237 -11.56 -8.61 -23.07
CA PRO A 237 -12.92 -8.45 -22.57
C PRO A 237 -13.02 -8.72 -21.07
N ALA A 238 -13.91 -8.02 -20.39
CA ALA A 238 -14.16 -8.26 -18.96
C ALA A 238 -14.82 -9.65 -18.78
N THR A 239 -14.11 -10.54 -18.12
CA THR A 239 -14.56 -11.91 -17.82
C THR A 239 -14.12 -12.33 -16.44
N SER A 240 -14.80 -13.27 -15.81
CA SER A 240 -14.41 -13.78 -14.49
C SER A 240 -12.98 -14.33 -14.54
N GLN A 241 -12.14 -13.91 -13.60
CA GLN A 241 -10.71 -14.26 -13.48
C GLN A 241 -9.88 -13.92 -14.73
N GLY A 242 -10.36 -13.01 -15.56
CA GLY A 242 -9.74 -12.67 -16.84
C GLY A 242 -9.54 -11.18 -17.06
N GLY A 243 -9.79 -10.75 -18.30
CA GLY A 243 -9.61 -9.36 -18.70
C GLY A 243 -10.53 -8.39 -17.97
N VAL A 244 -10.10 -7.13 -17.95
CA VAL A 244 -10.81 -6.03 -17.28
C VAL A 244 -11.77 -5.32 -18.24
N GLY A 245 -11.48 -5.33 -19.55
CA GLY A 245 -12.18 -4.48 -20.51
C GLY A 245 -12.03 -3.00 -20.17
N LEU A 246 -12.97 -2.18 -20.61
CA LEU A 246 -13.03 -0.76 -20.22
C LEU A 246 -13.49 -0.64 -18.77
N LEU A 247 -12.61 -0.20 -17.89
CA LEU A 247 -12.86 -0.07 -16.46
C LEU A 247 -13.84 1.07 -16.15
N PRO A 248 -15.00 0.82 -15.52
CA PRO A 248 -15.83 1.89 -14.97
C PRO A 248 -15.09 2.70 -13.91
N SER A 249 -15.09 4.03 -14.02
CA SER A 249 -14.36 4.90 -13.08
C SER A 249 -14.91 4.86 -11.65
N ASP A 250 -16.15 4.45 -11.46
CA ASP A 250 -16.78 4.29 -10.14
C ASP A 250 -16.27 3.03 -9.39
N LEU A 251 -15.62 2.11 -10.10
CA LEU A 251 -14.97 0.95 -9.49
C LEU A 251 -13.57 1.24 -8.93
N LEU A 252 -13.04 2.45 -9.10
CA LEU A 252 -11.77 2.84 -8.50
C LEU A 252 -11.85 2.76 -6.97
N VAL A 253 -10.83 2.20 -6.35
CA VAL A 253 -10.68 2.11 -4.88
C VAL A 253 -9.69 3.16 -4.38
N GLY A 254 -8.53 3.31 -5.04
CA GLY A 254 -7.51 4.27 -4.67
C GLY A 254 -6.28 4.21 -5.56
N ARG A 255 -5.37 5.17 -5.36
CA ARG A 255 -4.08 5.22 -6.03
C ARG A 255 -3.03 4.50 -5.19
N ALA A 256 -2.34 3.53 -5.76
CA ALA A 256 -1.16 2.93 -5.13
C ALA A 256 -0.11 4.01 -4.89
N SER A 257 0.41 4.10 -3.67
CA SER A 257 1.25 5.23 -3.27
C SER A 257 2.65 4.82 -2.86
N MET A 258 2.77 3.74 -2.08
CA MET A 258 4.06 3.33 -1.52
C MET A 258 4.03 1.86 -1.11
N ILE A 259 5.17 1.19 -1.21
CA ILE A 259 5.38 -0.15 -0.66
C ILE A 259 5.70 -0.01 0.83
N LEU A 260 4.86 -0.59 1.69
CA LEU A 260 5.06 -0.59 3.15
C LEU A 260 5.99 -1.73 3.61
N PHE A 261 5.86 -2.87 2.95
CA PHE A 261 6.61 -4.08 3.26
C PHE A 261 6.69 -4.96 2.01
N SER A 262 7.75 -5.73 1.89
CA SER A 262 7.93 -6.69 0.81
C SER A 262 8.58 -7.95 1.34
N THR A 263 8.08 -9.13 0.94
CA THR A 263 8.64 -10.43 1.34
C THR A 263 8.89 -11.31 0.13
N ASP A 264 9.92 -12.12 0.21
CA ASP A 264 10.27 -13.12 -0.80
C ASP A 264 9.46 -14.42 -0.68
N GLY A 265 8.56 -14.50 0.31
CA GLY A 265 7.68 -15.63 0.56
C GLY A 265 8.32 -16.76 1.39
N SER A 266 9.57 -16.63 1.84
CA SER A 266 10.25 -17.64 2.65
C SER A 266 9.96 -17.53 4.16
N ALA A 267 9.19 -16.50 4.57
CA ALA A 267 8.84 -16.30 5.98
C ALA A 267 7.92 -17.41 6.52
N GLU A 268 8.24 -17.95 7.67
CA GLU A 268 7.44 -18.95 8.38
C GLU A 268 6.76 -18.32 9.61
N TRP A 269 5.46 -18.54 9.78
CA TRP A 269 4.69 -17.98 10.90
C TRP A 269 5.23 -18.38 12.27
N ALA A 270 5.68 -19.62 12.41
CA ALA A 270 6.21 -20.16 13.67
C ALA A 270 7.63 -19.71 13.98
N LYS A 271 8.32 -19.04 13.07
CA LYS A 271 9.71 -18.61 13.18
C LYS A 271 9.86 -17.12 12.92
N PRO A 272 9.57 -16.24 13.89
CA PRO A 272 9.54 -14.78 13.68
C PRO A 272 10.84 -14.17 13.11
N TRP A 273 12.01 -14.79 13.41
CA TRP A 273 13.28 -14.32 12.86
C TRP A 273 13.35 -14.46 11.33
N THR A 274 12.60 -15.39 10.72
CA THR A 274 12.56 -15.54 9.27
C THR A 274 11.86 -14.35 8.59
N TRP A 275 11.06 -13.59 9.29
CA TRP A 275 10.40 -12.41 8.74
C TRP A 275 11.41 -11.31 8.38
N PHE A 276 12.50 -11.21 9.15
CA PHE A 276 13.57 -10.25 8.87
C PHE A 276 14.44 -10.69 7.67
N THR A 277 14.71 -11.98 7.53
CA THR A 277 15.51 -12.52 6.42
C THR A 277 14.74 -12.62 5.12
N ALA A 278 13.42 -12.84 5.18
CA ALA A 278 12.53 -12.88 4.03
C ALA A 278 12.13 -11.47 3.54
N ALA A 279 12.40 -10.42 4.31
CA ALA A 279 12.05 -9.06 3.92
C ALA A 279 12.99 -8.53 2.83
N ARG A 280 12.39 -7.97 1.78
CA ARG A 280 13.11 -7.22 0.72
C ARG A 280 13.23 -5.77 1.15
N TRP A 281 14.23 -5.47 1.97
CA TRP A 281 14.43 -4.16 2.59
C TRP A 281 14.62 -3.03 1.59
N ASP A 282 15.22 -3.33 0.44
CA ASP A 282 15.46 -2.41 -0.67
C ASP A 282 14.18 -1.87 -1.31
N ARG A 283 13.03 -2.53 -1.08
CA ARG A 283 11.75 -2.15 -1.66
C ARG A 283 10.85 -1.36 -0.70
N ILE A 284 11.18 -1.37 0.60
CA ILE A 284 10.36 -0.70 1.61
C ILE A 284 10.51 0.82 1.49
N GLY A 285 9.39 1.51 1.30
CA GLY A 285 9.36 2.96 1.10
C GLY A 285 9.38 3.41 -0.37
N ASP A 286 9.48 2.48 -1.33
CA ASP A 286 9.40 2.81 -2.75
C ASP A 286 8.05 3.47 -3.06
N ARG A 287 8.11 4.62 -3.71
CA ARG A 287 6.94 5.37 -4.19
C ARG A 287 6.50 4.85 -5.55
N LEU A 288 5.20 4.82 -5.76
CA LEU A 288 4.56 4.26 -6.95
C LEU A 288 3.96 5.34 -7.85
#